data_53184c78a7066579ebd0a0d878502621
#
_entry.id   53184c78a7066579ebd0a0d878502621
#
_cell.length_a   1.000
_cell.length_b   1.000
_cell.length_c   1.000
_cell.angle_alpha   90.00
_cell.angle_beta   90.00
_cell.angle_gamma   90.00
#
_symmetry.space_group_name_H-M   'P 1'
#
loop_
_entity.id
_entity.type
_entity.pdbx_description
1 polymer ?
#
loop_
_entity_poly.entity_id
_entity_poly.type
_entity_poly.pdbx_seq_one_letter_code
_entity_poly.pdbx_strand_id
1 'polypeptide(L)'
;MTKVTDKDRGWKRLQALAQQLASQDVHVKVGVLDDGRAGSEVRDGITNGELAVMMEFGTRNAPARSWIGRTFDQKRAEVQVDMQRLLGHLVDGKITIDKALNVLGAKYSAEVKNTVTQGEQIPPPNAPSTLARKEGKTHNRRDSKGRFLKGYGSALKYGVRTPIDTG
;
A
#
# COMPACT_ATOMS: atom_id res chain seq x y z
N MET A 1 22.08 56.03 -20.53
CA MET A 1 20.83 55.26 -20.19
C MET A 1 21.18 53.79 -20.18
N THR A 2 21.22 53.19 -19.01
CA THR A 2 21.53 51.74 -18.84
C THR A 2 20.29 50.95 -19.16
N LYS A 3 20.30 50.15 -20.20
CA LYS A 3 19.19 49.31 -20.61
C LYS A 3 19.17 48.08 -19.69
N VAL A 4 18.27 48.04 -18.74
CA VAL A 4 18.05 46.83 -17.92
C VAL A 4 17.29 45.84 -18.77
N THR A 5 17.94 44.77 -19.11
CA THR A 5 17.33 43.64 -19.83
C THR A 5 16.99 42.57 -18.80
N ASP A 6 15.76 42.56 -18.34
CA ASP A 6 15.26 41.49 -17.49
C ASP A 6 15.02 40.24 -18.34
N LYS A 7 15.83 39.20 -18.14
CA LYS A 7 15.66 37.89 -18.77
C LYS A 7 15.00 36.93 -17.75
N ASP A 8 13.79 37.24 -17.37
CA ASP A 8 13.02 36.36 -16.51
C ASP A 8 12.52 35.11 -17.25
N ARG A 9 13.40 34.14 -17.39
CA ARG A 9 13.05 32.82 -17.92
C ARG A 9 12.33 31.96 -16.86
N GLY A 10 12.42 32.28 -15.59
CA GLY A 10 11.86 31.52 -14.47
C GLY A 10 10.36 31.74 -14.33
N TRP A 11 9.89 32.97 -14.45
CA TRP A 11 8.49 33.32 -14.29
C TRP A 11 7.57 32.67 -15.32
N LYS A 12 7.93 32.73 -16.60
CA LYS A 12 7.17 32.09 -17.69
C LYS A 12 7.04 30.58 -17.47
N ARG A 13 8.08 29.96 -16.98
CA ARG A 13 8.09 28.54 -16.68
C ARG A 13 7.22 28.20 -15.48
N LEU A 14 7.29 28.99 -14.41
CA LEU A 14 6.43 28.84 -13.24
C LEU A 14 4.95 28.98 -13.60
N GLN A 15 4.60 29.98 -14.44
CA GLN A 15 3.25 30.14 -14.95
C GLN A 15 2.79 28.92 -15.78
N ALA A 16 3.63 28.41 -16.68
CA ALA A 16 3.31 27.23 -17.47
C ALA A 16 3.10 26.00 -16.59
N LEU A 17 3.95 25.79 -15.59
CA LEU A 17 3.82 24.71 -14.62
C LEU A 17 2.52 24.84 -13.80
N ALA A 18 2.20 26.04 -13.34
CA ALA A 18 0.97 26.30 -12.59
C ALA A 18 -0.28 26.05 -13.46
N GLN A 19 -0.26 26.47 -14.72
CA GLN A 19 -1.34 26.18 -15.68
C GLN A 19 -1.49 24.68 -15.93
N GLN A 20 -0.40 23.97 -16.09
CA GLN A 20 -0.38 22.52 -16.29
C GLN A 20 -0.98 21.78 -15.09
N LEU A 21 -0.60 22.16 -13.87
CA LEU A 21 -1.13 21.59 -12.63
C LEU A 21 -2.61 21.92 -12.42
N ALA A 22 -3.05 23.10 -12.87
CA ALA A 22 -4.46 23.53 -12.74
C ALA A 22 -5.37 22.91 -13.81
N SER A 23 -4.84 22.63 -15.01
CA SER A 23 -5.64 22.10 -16.13
C SER A 23 -5.74 20.60 -16.18
N GLN A 24 -4.88 19.88 -15.49
CA GLN A 24 -4.83 18.43 -15.45
C GLN A 24 -5.21 17.91 -14.07
N ASP A 25 -5.91 16.79 -14.01
CA ASP A 25 -6.15 16.05 -12.77
C ASP A 25 -4.88 15.30 -12.36
N VAL A 26 -3.93 16.07 -11.77
CA VAL A 26 -2.61 15.58 -11.41
C VAL A 26 -2.68 14.83 -10.10
N HIS A 27 -2.75 13.52 -10.18
CA HIS A 27 -2.77 12.66 -8.99
C HIS A 27 -2.01 11.35 -9.19
N VAL A 28 -1.63 10.70 -8.09
CA VAL A 28 -1.10 9.34 -8.08
C VAL A 28 -1.95 8.49 -7.15
N LYS A 29 -2.35 7.32 -7.61
CA LYS A 29 -3.09 6.33 -6.81
C LYS A 29 -2.12 5.25 -6.35
N VAL A 30 -2.13 4.98 -5.05
CA VAL A 30 -1.32 3.92 -4.45
C VAL A 30 -2.24 3.00 -3.64
N GLY A 31 -2.16 1.71 -3.91
CA GLY A 31 -3.01 0.72 -3.26
C GLY A 31 -3.08 -0.57 -4.06
N VAL A 32 -4.07 -1.38 -3.78
CA VAL A 32 -4.42 -2.54 -4.61
C VAL A 32 -5.37 -2.03 -5.70
N LEU A 33 -4.87 -2.04 -6.92
CA LEU A 33 -5.65 -1.63 -8.09
C LEU A 33 -6.27 -2.88 -8.71
N ASP A 34 -7.58 -2.85 -8.89
CA ASP A 34 -8.27 -3.85 -9.69
C ASP A 34 -8.13 -3.46 -11.16
N ASP A 35 -7.33 -4.25 -11.88
CA ASP A 35 -7.07 -4.03 -13.31
C ASP A 35 -8.00 -4.84 -14.21
N GLY A 36 -8.99 -5.53 -13.62
CA GLY A 36 -9.98 -6.33 -14.34
C GLY A 36 -9.41 -7.52 -15.11
N ARG A 37 -8.14 -7.89 -14.85
CA ARG A 37 -7.52 -9.02 -15.53
C ARG A 37 -8.06 -10.35 -15.02
N ALA A 38 -8.27 -11.29 -15.92
CA ALA A 38 -8.56 -12.67 -15.58
C ALA A 38 -7.43 -13.24 -14.72
N GLY A 39 -7.76 -13.74 -13.53
CA GLY A 39 -6.77 -14.20 -12.54
C GLY A 39 -6.56 -13.25 -11.37
N SER A 40 -7.24 -12.10 -11.33
CA SER A 40 -7.28 -11.23 -10.14
C SER A 40 -8.15 -11.80 -9.01
N GLU A 41 -8.87 -12.90 -9.27
CA GLU A 41 -9.64 -13.61 -8.26
C GLU A 41 -8.72 -14.40 -7.32
N VAL A 42 -8.89 -14.19 -6.03
CA VAL A 42 -8.13 -14.90 -5.00
C VAL A 42 -8.79 -16.23 -4.68
N ARG A 43 -10.10 -16.22 -4.47
CA ARG A 43 -10.88 -17.38 -4.08
C ARG A 43 -12.37 -17.09 -4.13
N ASP A 44 -13.16 -18.08 -4.52
CA ASP A 44 -14.63 -18.03 -4.45
C ASP A 44 -15.27 -16.79 -5.13
N GLY A 45 -14.67 -16.29 -6.21
CA GLY A 45 -15.14 -15.12 -6.95
C GLY A 45 -14.77 -13.77 -6.32
N ILE A 46 -13.95 -13.75 -5.26
CA ILE A 46 -13.47 -12.51 -4.62
C ILE A 46 -12.23 -12.01 -5.34
N THR A 47 -12.23 -10.75 -5.76
CA THR A 47 -11.06 -10.11 -6.37
C THR A 47 -10.03 -9.66 -5.34
N ASN A 48 -8.79 -9.43 -5.78
CA ASN A 48 -7.75 -8.87 -4.93
C ASN A 48 -8.15 -7.49 -4.36
N GLY A 49 -8.87 -6.69 -5.14
CA GLY A 49 -9.37 -5.39 -4.70
C GLY A 49 -10.40 -5.52 -3.58
N GLU A 50 -11.39 -6.41 -3.74
CA GLU A 50 -12.39 -6.68 -2.71
C GLU A 50 -11.77 -7.25 -1.44
N LEU A 51 -10.81 -8.18 -1.57
CA LEU A 51 -10.07 -8.69 -0.42
C LEU A 51 -9.32 -7.57 0.32
N ALA A 52 -8.68 -6.67 -0.41
CA ALA A 52 -7.98 -5.53 0.18
C ALA A 52 -8.95 -4.60 0.95
N VAL A 53 -10.12 -4.33 0.39
CA VAL A 53 -11.19 -3.55 1.06
C VAL A 53 -11.67 -4.25 2.32
N MET A 54 -11.92 -5.57 2.26
CA MET A 54 -12.34 -6.36 3.42
C MET A 54 -11.28 -6.35 4.52
N MET A 55 -10.02 -6.36 4.16
CA MET A 55 -8.93 -6.31 5.15
C MET A 55 -8.76 -4.91 5.74
N GLU A 56 -8.85 -3.87 4.92
CA GLU A 56 -8.69 -2.48 5.34
C GLU A 56 -9.80 -2.06 6.31
N PHE A 57 -11.04 -2.37 5.98
CA PHE A 57 -12.23 -1.93 6.73
C PHE A 57 -12.85 -3.02 7.62
N GLY A 58 -12.40 -4.25 7.45
CA GLY A 58 -12.98 -5.39 8.14
C GLY A 58 -14.30 -5.88 7.50
N THR A 59 -14.82 -6.95 8.07
CA THR A 59 -16.11 -7.55 7.70
C THR A 59 -16.88 -7.88 8.97
N ARG A 60 -18.13 -8.35 8.82
CA ARG A 60 -18.93 -8.82 9.98
C ARG A 60 -18.18 -9.86 10.83
N ASN A 61 -17.36 -10.70 10.20
CA ASN A 61 -16.70 -11.84 10.85
C ASN A 61 -15.19 -11.66 11.03
N ALA A 62 -14.60 -10.60 10.50
CA ALA A 62 -13.18 -10.31 10.60
C ALA A 62 -12.94 -8.84 10.96
N PRO A 63 -12.11 -8.56 11.96
CA PRO A 63 -11.81 -7.19 12.33
C PRO A 63 -11.00 -6.47 11.24
N ALA A 64 -11.16 -5.17 11.16
CA ALA A 64 -10.36 -4.31 10.28
C ALA A 64 -8.87 -4.41 10.62
N ARG A 65 -8.05 -4.45 9.60
CA ARG A 65 -6.59 -4.39 9.68
C ARG A 65 -6.09 -3.39 8.66
N SER A 66 -6.31 -2.11 8.97
CA SER A 66 -5.94 -1.01 8.10
C SER A 66 -4.42 -0.96 7.91
N TRP A 67 -3.96 -1.39 6.78
CA TRP A 67 -2.54 -1.39 6.41
C TRP A 67 -2.20 -0.25 5.44
N ILE A 68 -3.12 0.10 4.56
CA ILE A 68 -2.97 1.24 3.65
C ILE A 68 -3.08 2.54 4.45
N GLY A 69 -4.19 2.73 5.17
CA GLY A 69 -4.43 3.92 5.98
C GLY A 69 -3.33 4.13 7.00
N ARG A 70 -2.94 3.08 7.73
CA ARG A 70 -1.84 3.14 8.69
C ARG A 70 -0.52 3.58 8.05
N THR A 71 -0.18 3.05 6.87
CA THR A 71 1.04 3.47 6.16
C THR A 71 1.02 4.96 5.88
N PHE A 72 -0.10 5.47 5.34
CA PHE A 72 -0.24 6.89 5.05
C PHE A 72 -0.20 7.76 6.30
N ASP A 73 -0.85 7.34 7.39
CA ASP A 73 -0.81 8.07 8.65
C ASP A 73 0.61 8.17 9.22
N GLN A 74 1.33 7.05 9.22
CA GLN A 74 2.71 7.00 9.71
C GLN A 74 3.69 7.77 8.82
N LYS A 75 3.46 7.78 7.52
CA LYS A 75 4.37 8.38 6.53
C LYS A 75 3.96 9.79 6.09
N ARG A 76 2.90 10.35 6.66
CA ARG A 76 2.33 11.64 6.24
C ARG A 76 3.36 12.77 6.20
N ALA A 77 4.20 12.87 7.22
CA ALA A 77 5.25 13.89 7.26
C ALA A 77 6.32 13.67 6.16
N GLU A 78 6.70 12.42 5.91
CA GLU A 78 7.65 12.09 4.84
C GLU A 78 7.05 12.41 3.46
N VAL A 79 5.75 12.12 3.26
CA VAL A 79 5.02 12.47 2.02
C VAL A 79 5.14 13.97 1.74
N GLN A 80 4.88 14.80 2.75
CA GLN A 80 4.95 16.26 2.59
C GLN A 80 6.36 16.73 2.22
N VAL A 81 7.39 16.21 2.87
CA VAL A 81 8.78 16.54 2.57
C VAL A 81 9.17 16.11 1.15
N ASP A 82 8.76 14.90 0.73
CA ASP A 82 9.04 14.42 -0.61
C ASP A 82 8.32 15.23 -1.67
N MET A 83 7.06 15.60 -1.44
CA MET A 83 6.29 16.47 -2.34
C MET A 83 6.96 17.84 -2.48
N GLN A 84 7.40 18.47 -1.38
CA GLN A 84 8.11 19.74 -1.43
C GLN A 84 9.42 19.63 -2.22
N ARG A 85 10.19 18.56 -2.02
CA ARG A 85 11.43 18.31 -2.76
C ARG A 85 11.18 18.14 -4.25
N LEU A 86 10.18 17.33 -4.61
CA LEU A 86 9.82 17.09 -6.01
C LEU A 86 9.29 18.37 -6.67
N LEU A 87 8.49 19.17 -5.95
CA LEU A 87 8.03 20.46 -6.44
C LEU A 87 9.22 21.42 -6.71
N GLY A 88 10.22 21.46 -5.83
CA GLY A 88 11.44 22.20 -6.07
C GLY A 88 12.15 21.76 -7.36
N HIS A 89 12.28 20.45 -7.58
CA HIS A 89 12.87 19.92 -8.83
C HIS A 89 12.02 20.23 -10.09
N LEU A 90 10.70 20.27 -9.96
CA LEU A 90 9.80 20.68 -11.03
C LEU A 90 10.00 22.16 -11.38
N VAL A 91 10.04 23.04 -10.38
CA VAL A 91 10.29 24.48 -10.56
C VAL A 91 11.65 24.72 -11.20
N ASP A 92 12.69 24.01 -10.74
CA ASP A 92 14.03 24.06 -11.33
C ASP A 92 14.11 23.43 -12.74
N GLY A 93 13.11 22.64 -13.14
CA GLY A 93 13.05 21.90 -14.38
C GLY A 93 13.96 20.72 -14.52
N LYS A 94 14.33 20.20 -13.42
CA LYS A 94 15.14 18.99 -13.37
C LYS A 94 14.34 17.73 -13.70
N ILE A 95 13.03 17.76 -13.47
CA ILE A 95 12.11 16.65 -13.72
C ILE A 95 10.79 17.12 -14.32
N THR A 96 10.03 16.21 -14.90
CA THR A 96 8.64 16.43 -15.36
C THR A 96 7.65 16.05 -14.29
N ILE A 97 6.39 16.48 -14.43
CA ILE A 97 5.28 16.12 -13.53
C ILE A 97 5.13 14.60 -13.46
N ASP A 98 5.07 13.93 -14.62
CA ASP A 98 4.92 12.47 -14.69
C ASP A 98 6.05 11.73 -13.95
N LYS A 99 7.28 12.22 -14.11
CA LYS A 99 8.43 11.63 -13.41
C LYS A 99 8.33 11.83 -11.89
N ALA A 100 7.89 13.00 -11.45
CA ALA A 100 7.68 13.29 -10.04
C ALA A 100 6.61 12.37 -9.43
N LEU A 101 5.47 12.22 -10.11
CA LEU A 101 4.38 11.33 -9.69
C LEU A 101 4.81 9.86 -9.67
N ASN A 102 5.54 9.40 -10.68
CA ASN A 102 6.05 8.04 -10.72
C ASN A 102 7.02 7.74 -9.58
N VAL A 103 7.92 8.66 -9.26
CA VAL A 103 8.85 8.52 -8.12
C VAL A 103 8.08 8.44 -6.81
N LEU A 104 7.10 9.33 -6.62
CA LEU A 104 6.25 9.36 -5.44
C LEU A 104 5.45 8.04 -5.32
N GLY A 105 4.79 7.62 -6.39
CA GLY A 105 3.99 6.40 -6.43
C GLY A 105 4.82 5.16 -6.16
N ALA A 106 5.99 5.02 -6.76
CA ALA A 106 6.88 3.90 -6.55
C ALA A 106 7.37 3.82 -5.09
N LYS A 107 7.76 4.96 -4.49
CA LYS A 107 8.18 5.02 -3.09
C LYS A 107 7.06 4.55 -2.16
N TYR A 108 5.86 5.14 -2.29
CA TYR A 108 4.76 4.81 -1.39
C TYR A 108 4.16 3.43 -1.64
N SER A 109 4.22 2.92 -2.86
CA SER A 109 3.90 1.52 -3.13
C SER A 109 4.84 0.56 -2.39
N ALA A 110 6.13 0.89 -2.33
CA ALA A 110 7.10 0.12 -1.55
C ALA A 110 6.83 0.20 -0.04
N GLU A 111 6.49 1.39 0.49
CA GLU A 111 6.14 1.55 1.91
C GLU A 111 4.89 0.76 2.30
N VAL A 112 3.84 0.77 1.46
CA VAL A 112 2.65 -0.06 1.67
C VAL A 112 3.01 -1.54 1.69
N LYS A 113 3.83 -2.02 0.74
CA LYS A 113 4.32 -3.41 0.72
C LYS A 113 5.13 -3.75 1.99
N ASN A 114 5.99 -2.84 2.45
CA ASN A 114 6.75 -3.01 3.68
C ASN A 114 5.82 -3.14 4.90
N THR A 115 4.78 -2.32 4.99
CA THR A 115 3.79 -2.40 6.08
C THR A 115 3.09 -3.76 6.07
N VAL A 116 2.71 -4.25 4.89
CA VAL A 116 2.09 -5.58 4.74
C VAL A 116 3.04 -6.69 5.19
N THR A 117 4.31 -6.64 4.79
CA THR A 117 5.29 -7.67 5.18
C THR A 117 5.65 -7.62 6.66
N GLN A 118 5.51 -6.46 7.30
CA GLN A 118 5.68 -6.26 8.74
C GLN A 118 4.38 -6.48 9.52
N GLY A 119 3.47 -7.26 8.98
CA GLY A 119 2.09 -7.41 9.44
C GLY A 119 1.86 -7.76 10.91
N GLU A 120 2.90 -8.18 11.64
CA GLU A 120 2.84 -8.37 13.11
C GLU A 120 2.51 -7.09 13.87
N GLN A 121 2.80 -5.93 13.26
CA GLN A 121 2.55 -4.61 13.85
C GLN A 121 1.16 -4.07 13.53
N ILE A 122 0.37 -4.77 12.72
CA ILE A 122 -0.98 -4.35 12.34
C ILE A 122 -2.00 -4.97 13.30
N PRO A 123 -2.56 -4.19 14.25
CA PRO A 123 -3.59 -4.70 15.14
C PRO A 123 -4.93 -4.88 14.40
N PRO A 124 -5.79 -5.75 14.87
CA PRO A 124 -5.56 -6.73 15.94
C PRO A 124 -4.75 -7.94 15.42
N PRO A 125 -4.07 -8.68 16.32
CA PRO A 125 -3.33 -9.87 15.94
C PRO A 125 -4.25 -10.94 15.34
N ASN A 126 -3.67 -11.86 14.57
CA ASN A 126 -4.42 -12.96 14.00
C ASN A 126 -5.00 -13.86 15.13
N ALA A 127 -6.19 -14.40 14.90
CA ALA A 127 -6.78 -15.36 15.79
C ALA A 127 -5.85 -16.57 15.97
N PRO A 128 -5.82 -17.21 17.15
CA PRO A 128 -4.98 -18.39 17.42
C PRO A 128 -5.17 -19.51 16.40
N SER A 129 -6.39 -19.72 15.92
CA SER A 129 -6.71 -20.71 14.90
C SER A 129 -6.06 -20.39 13.54
N THR A 130 -6.01 -19.10 13.18
CA THR A 130 -5.35 -18.64 11.95
C THR A 130 -3.83 -18.82 12.03
N LEU A 131 -3.24 -18.49 13.19
CA LEU A 131 -1.81 -18.68 13.42
C LEU A 131 -1.43 -20.17 13.36
N ALA A 132 -2.21 -21.03 14.01
CA ALA A 132 -1.99 -22.47 13.97
C ALA A 132 -2.06 -23.03 12.53
N ARG A 133 -2.97 -22.52 11.70
CA ARG A 133 -3.06 -22.90 10.29
C ARG A 133 -1.85 -22.44 9.48
N LYS A 134 -1.39 -21.20 9.67
CA LYS A 134 -0.19 -20.64 9.02
C LYS A 134 1.09 -21.40 9.40
N GLU A 135 1.18 -21.88 10.63
CA GLU A 135 2.29 -22.72 11.07
C GLU A 135 2.25 -24.17 10.52
N GLY A 136 1.27 -24.49 9.69
CA GLY A 136 1.10 -25.84 9.12
C GLY A 136 0.65 -26.90 10.11
N LYS A 137 0.37 -26.51 11.36
CA LYS A 137 0.02 -27.44 12.45
C LYS A 137 -1.37 -28.05 12.31
N THR A 138 -2.25 -27.42 11.52
CA THR A 138 -3.61 -27.91 11.29
C THR A 138 -3.81 -28.57 9.93
N HIS A 139 -2.89 -28.34 8.98
CA HIS A 139 -3.10 -28.72 7.59
C HIS A 139 -3.00 -30.22 7.30
N ASN A 140 -2.30 -30.99 8.12
CA ASN A 140 -1.97 -32.38 7.80
C ASN A 140 -2.40 -33.39 8.84
N ARG A 141 -3.39 -33.06 9.69
CA ARG A 141 -3.76 -33.97 10.78
C ARG A 141 -5.24 -34.30 10.81
N ARG A 142 -5.65 -34.83 9.72
CA ARG A 142 -6.83 -35.69 9.66
C ARG A 142 -6.36 -37.15 9.64
N ASP A 143 -7.06 -38.02 10.34
CA ASP A 143 -6.86 -39.45 10.20
C ASP A 143 -7.25 -39.92 8.78
N SER A 144 -7.00 -41.14 8.48
CA SER A 144 -7.37 -41.76 7.18
C SER A 144 -8.88 -41.72 6.90
N LYS A 145 -9.71 -41.38 7.89
CA LYS A 145 -11.16 -41.17 7.79
C LYS A 145 -11.58 -39.70 7.76
N GLY A 146 -10.63 -38.78 7.60
CA GLY A 146 -10.89 -37.35 7.47
C GLY A 146 -11.20 -36.63 8.78
N ARG A 147 -11.10 -37.27 9.97
CA ARG A 147 -11.39 -36.70 11.28
C ARG A 147 -10.17 -35.96 11.84
N PHE A 148 -10.40 -34.84 12.54
CA PHE A 148 -9.33 -34.10 13.20
C PHE A 148 -8.70 -34.92 14.33
N LEU A 149 -7.39 -35.07 14.32
CA LEU A 149 -6.65 -35.70 15.40
C LEU A 149 -6.69 -34.82 16.65
N LYS A 150 -7.07 -35.42 17.79
CA LYS A 150 -7.10 -34.74 19.11
C LYS A 150 -5.70 -34.30 19.53
N GLY A 151 -5.58 -33.08 20.08
CA GLY A 151 -4.35 -32.60 20.72
C GLY A 151 -3.65 -31.42 20.02
N TYR A 152 -4.27 -30.80 19.05
CA TYR A 152 -3.67 -29.71 18.29
C TYR A 152 -4.33 -28.37 18.57
N GLY A 153 -3.71 -27.54 19.37
CA GLY A 153 -4.20 -26.19 19.68
C GLY A 153 -3.45 -25.47 20.78
N SER A 154 -2.47 -26.08 21.41
CA SER A 154 -1.97 -25.57 22.69
C SER A 154 -0.56 -25.00 22.69
N ALA A 155 0.09 -24.71 21.65
CA ALA A 155 1.38 -23.99 21.73
C ALA A 155 1.64 -23.17 20.46
N LEU A 156 1.00 -22.03 20.38
CA LEU A 156 1.41 -21.01 19.45
C LEU A 156 2.71 -20.41 19.97
N LYS A 157 3.82 -20.72 19.32
CA LYS A 157 5.04 -19.94 19.48
C LYS A 157 4.82 -18.57 18.85
N TYR A 158 5.00 -17.54 19.65
CA TYR A 158 5.00 -16.16 19.18
C TYR A 158 6.08 -16.01 18.10
N GLY A 159 5.76 -15.35 16.99
CA GLY A 159 6.72 -15.07 15.91
C GLY A 159 6.25 -15.42 14.51
N VAL A 160 5.03 -15.89 14.34
CA VAL A 160 4.47 -16.08 12.99
C VAL A 160 4.05 -14.74 12.45
N ARG A 161 4.69 -14.29 11.40
CA ARG A 161 4.31 -13.08 10.67
C ARG A 161 2.86 -13.17 10.26
N THR A 162 2.15 -12.05 10.31
CA THR A 162 0.76 -11.91 9.89
C THR A 162 0.65 -11.29 8.49
N PRO A 163 1.28 -11.82 7.45
CA PRO A 163 1.02 -11.35 6.13
C PRO A 163 -0.35 -11.83 5.68
N ILE A 164 -0.88 -11.13 4.74
CA ILE A 164 -2.00 -11.55 3.94
C ILE A 164 -1.66 -12.93 3.36
N ASP A 165 -2.55 -13.89 3.47
CA ASP A 165 -2.47 -15.12 2.67
C ASP A 165 -2.56 -14.70 1.19
N THR A 166 -1.43 -14.50 0.57
CA THR A 166 -1.32 -14.52 -0.89
C THR A 166 -1.17 -16.00 -1.23
N GLY A 167 -2.31 -16.66 -1.45
CA GLY A 167 -2.35 -18.02 -1.97
C GLY A 167 -1.73 -18.14 -3.34
#